data_c4a6723e7fdf17bed70887e94082b46a
#
_entry.id   c4a6723e7fdf17bed70887e94082b46a
#
_cell.length_a   1.000
_cell.length_b   1.000
_cell.length_c   1.000
_cell.angle_alpha   90.00
_cell.angle_beta   90.00
_cell.angle_gamma   90.00
#
_symmetry.space_group_name_H-M   'P 1'
#
loop_
_entity.id
_entity.type
_entity.pdbx_description
1 polymer ?
#
loop_
_entity_poly.entity_id
_entity_poly.type
_entity_poly.pdbx_seq_one_letter_code
_entity_poly.pdbx_strand_id
1 'polypeptide(L)'
;MNLVFQTEATNGQIYHIRPPFHPKEIAKFHSLLSEALLASTFTHQHEFLLLFNFRNRLAGGLYWKNIASDRVHLEWVVINEQNQKLSLSQRLLSEYYQRMKLQGIKIITVGFYLENFFYKQGFKIDEHYGGLVKKL
;
A
#
# COMPACT_ATOMS: atom_id res chain seq x y z
N MET A 1 -5.28 -13.29 -13.51
CA MET A 1 -4.96 -11.94 -12.97
C MET A 1 -3.52 -11.58 -13.30
N ASN A 2 -3.30 -10.40 -13.84
CA ASN A 2 -1.94 -9.91 -14.06
C ASN A 2 -1.35 -9.43 -12.73
N LEU A 3 -0.28 -10.07 -12.26
CA LEU A 3 0.36 -9.71 -11.00
C LEU A 3 1.11 -8.38 -11.08
N VAL A 4 1.54 -7.98 -12.27
CA VAL A 4 2.30 -6.75 -12.48
C VAL A 4 1.39 -5.70 -13.11
N PHE A 5 1.27 -4.55 -12.45
CA PHE A 5 0.57 -3.39 -12.98
C PHE A 5 1.59 -2.32 -13.35
N GLN A 6 1.53 -1.82 -14.56
CA GLN A 6 2.41 -0.77 -15.04
C GLN A 6 1.70 0.58 -14.96
N THR A 7 2.38 1.59 -14.43
CA THR A 7 1.85 2.95 -14.33
C THR A 7 2.90 3.97 -14.72
N GLU A 8 2.46 5.14 -15.15
CA GLU A 8 3.33 6.24 -15.53
C GLU A 8 3.26 7.34 -14.47
N ALA A 9 4.42 7.73 -13.94
CA ALA A 9 4.50 8.83 -12.98
C ALA A 9 4.33 10.19 -13.68
N THR A 10 4.16 11.26 -12.90
CA THR A 10 3.97 12.61 -13.44
C THR A 10 5.16 13.11 -14.27
N ASN A 11 6.35 12.55 -14.02
CA ASN A 11 7.56 12.87 -14.80
C ASN A 11 7.75 12.01 -16.07
N GLY A 12 6.75 11.18 -16.41
CA GLY A 12 6.80 10.31 -17.58
C GLY A 12 7.52 8.98 -17.39
N GLN A 13 8.13 8.74 -16.25
CA GLN A 13 8.81 7.48 -15.97
C GLN A 13 7.82 6.37 -15.68
N ILE A 14 8.14 5.15 -16.11
CA ILE A 14 7.30 3.97 -15.92
C ILE A 14 7.68 3.29 -14.60
N TYR A 15 6.67 2.94 -13.81
CA TYR A 15 6.80 2.18 -12.57
C TYR A 15 5.97 0.91 -12.65
N HIS A 16 6.36 -0.08 -11.85
CA HIS A 16 5.64 -1.34 -11.74
C HIS A 16 5.13 -1.52 -10.32
N ILE A 17 3.89 -1.96 -10.18
CA ILE A 17 3.26 -2.29 -8.91
C ILE A 17 2.95 -3.77 -8.93
N ARG A 18 3.49 -4.52 -7.97
CA ARG A 18 3.32 -5.96 -7.91
C ARG A 18 3.57 -6.50 -6.49
N PRO A 19 3.10 -7.70 -6.18
CA PRO A 19 3.51 -8.36 -4.94
C PRO A 19 5.00 -8.69 -4.97
N PRO A 20 5.61 -8.99 -3.82
CA PRO A 20 6.99 -9.45 -3.79
C PRO A 20 7.12 -10.78 -4.54
N PHE A 21 8.16 -10.90 -5.36
CA PHE A 21 8.52 -12.15 -6.04
C PHE A 21 9.65 -12.87 -5.33
N HIS A 22 10.29 -12.21 -4.36
CA HIS A 22 11.45 -12.73 -3.68
C HIS A 22 11.51 -12.22 -2.24
N PRO A 23 11.92 -13.06 -1.25
CA PRO A 23 12.02 -12.61 0.15
C PRO A 23 12.92 -11.40 0.36
N LYS A 24 13.95 -11.21 -0.48
CA LYS A 24 14.82 -10.04 -0.41
C LYS A 24 14.07 -8.73 -0.63
N GLU A 25 13.00 -8.74 -1.39
CA GLU A 25 12.18 -7.55 -1.64
C GLU A 25 11.41 -7.13 -0.40
N ILE A 26 10.95 -8.10 0.38
CA ILE A 26 10.30 -7.84 1.67
C ILE A 26 11.31 -7.23 2.65
N ALA A 27 12.53 -7.74 2.70
CA ALA A 27 13.59 -7.19 3.54
C ALA A 27 13.95 -5.75 3.16
N LYS A 28 14.02 -5.45 1.87
CA LYS A 28 14.25 -4.08 1.39
C LYS A 28 13.09 -3.15 1.76
N PHE A 29 11.87 -3.64 1.67
CA PHE A 29 10.69 -2.86 2.08
C PHE A 29 10.72 -2.57 3.59
N HIS A 30 11.09 -3.55 4.40
CA HIS A 30 11.28 -3.36 5.84
C HIS A 30 12.31 -2.26 6.12
N SER A 31 13.43 -2.27 5.40
CA SER A 31 14.46 -1.23 5.53
C SER A 31 13.91 0.14 5.15
N LEU A 32 13.11 0.23 4.10
CA LEU A 32 12.49 1.48 3.69
C LEU A 32 11.54 2.03 4.75
N LEU A 33 10.76 1.17 5.40
CA LEU A 33 9.90 1.56 6.52
C LEU A 33 10.74 2.07 7.71
N SER A 34 11.82 1.37 8.02
CA SER A 34 12.72 1.77 9.12
C SER A 34 13.37 3.12 8.87
N GLU A 35 13.81 3.39 7.64
CA GLU A 35 14.35 4.69 7.24
C GLU A 35 13.33 5.81 7.39
N ALA A 36 12.06 5.52 7.16
CA ALA A 36 10.96 6.47 7.35
C ALA A 36 10.50 6.55 8.81
N LEU A 37 11.19 5.91 9.74
CA LEU A 37 10.88 5.85 11.17
C LEU A 37 9.51 5.23 11.46
N LEU A 38 9.08 4.30 10.61
CA LEU A 38 7.82 3.60 10.78
C LEU A 38 8.08 2.23 11.39
N ALA A 39 7.47 1.98 12.55
CA ALA A 39 7.57 0.68 13.21
C ALA A 39 6.83 -0.36 12.37
N SER A 40 7.50 -1.47 12.09
CA SER A 40 6.89 -2.54 11.29
C SER A 40 7.22 -3.91 11.86
N THR A 41 6.19 -4.75 11.92
CA THR A 41 6.32 -6.16 12.27
C THR A 41 5.57 -6.95 11.21
N PHE A 42 6.28 -7.86 10.53
CA PHE A 42 5.69 -8.68 9.49
C PHE A 42 5.40 -10.08 10.02
N THR A 43 4.19 -10.55 9.76
CA THR A 43 3.73 -11.89 10.14
C THR A 43 3.20 -12.59 8.89
N HIS A 44 2.87 -13.89 9.04
CA HIS A 44 2.28 -14.65 7.94
C HIS A 44 0.88 -14.14 7.52
N GLN A 45 0.24 -13.30 8.34
CA GLN A 45 -1.05 -12.69 8.00
C GLN A 45 -0.91 -11.40 7.17
N HIS A 46 0.31 -10.90 7.02
CA HIS A 46 0.58 -9.69 6.25
C HIS A 46 0.85 -10.02 4.78
N GLU A 47 0.36 -9.16 3.92
CA GLU A 47 0.63 -9.20 2.49
C GLU A 47 1.12 -7.84 2.03
N PHE A 48 1.75 -7.81 0.87
CA PHE A 48 2.50 -6.66 0.39
C PHE A 48 2.15 -6.33 -1.04
N LEU A 49 2.13 -5.04 -1.35
CA LEU A 49 2.09 -4.53 -2.71
C LEU A 49 3.23 -3.52 -2.84
N LEU A 50 4.17 -3.80 -3.72
CA LEU A 50 5.41 -3.05 -3.83
C LEU A 50 5.48 -2.25 -5.12
N LEU A 51 6.18 -1.13 -5.05
CA LEU A 51 6.37 -0.20 -6.17
C LEU A 51 7.83 -0.21 -6.58
N PHE A 52 8.09 -0.48 -7.86
CA PHE A 52 9.45 -0.53 -8.43
C PHE A 52 9.58 0.51 -9.53
N ASN A 53 10.75 1.15 -9.61
CA ASN A 53 11.03 2.07 -10.70
C ASN A 53 11.39 1.33 -12.00
N PHE A 54 11.67 2.06 -13.08
CA PHE A 54 12.00 1.49 -14.38
C PHE A 54 13.29 0.66 -14.38
N ARG A 55 14.15 0.82 -13.37
CA ARG A 55 15.37 0.01 -13.17
C ARG A 55 15.12 -1.19 -12.26
N ASN A 56 13.87 -1.47 -11.97
CA ASN A 56 13.45 -2.54 -11.07
C ASN A 56 14.01 -2.39 -9.64
N ARG A 57 14.15 -1.15 -9.18
CA ARG A 57 14.54 -0.83 -7.80
C ARG A 57 13.31 -0.45 -7.00
N LEU A 58 13.29 -0.87 -5.74
CA LEU A 58 12.17 -0.58 -4.85
C LEU A 58 12.07 0.94 -4.61
N ALA A 59 10.91 1.50 -4.92
CA ALA A 59 10.61 2.93 -4.73
C ALA A 59 9.61 3.17 -3.60
N GLY A 60 8.87 2.15 -3.19
CA GLY A 60 7.88 2.26 -2.14
C GLY A 60 7.04 1.01 -2.03
N GLY A 61 5.95 1.11 -1.29
CA GLY A 61 5.04 0.00 -1.14
C GLY A 61 4.03 0.25 -0.04
N LEU A 62 3.18 -0.74 0.14
CA LEU A 62 2.25 -0.80 1.26
C LEU A 62 2.11 -2.24 1.71
N TYR A 63 1.62 -2.42 2.93
CA TYR A 63 1.32 -3.75 3.41
C TYR A 63 0.09 -3.71 4.31
N TRP A 64 -0.58 -4.82 4.37
CA TRP A 64 -1.83 -4.94 5.10
C TRP A 64 -1.91 -6.28 5.80
N LYS A 65 -2.81 -6.35 6.77
CA LYS A 65 -3.11 -7.57 7.51
C LYS A 65 -4.49 -8.06 7.12
N ASN A 66 -4.61 -9.34 6.81
CA ASN A 66 -5.90 -9.98 6.57
C ASN A 66 -6.60 -10.19 7.91
N ILE A 67 -7.77 -9.57 8.09
CA ILE A 67 -8.54 -9.64 9.34
C ILE A 67 -9.67 -10.68 9.23
N ALA A 68 -10.40 -10.65 8.12
CA ALA A 68 -11.49 -11.57 7.83
C ALA A 68 -11.56 -11.78 6.31
N SER A 69 -12.43 -12.65 5.84
CA SER A 69 -12.56 -12.95 4.42
C SER A 69 -12.93 -11.73 3.58
N ASP A 70 -13.57 -10.72 4.17
CA ASP A 70 -14.03 -9.51 3.49
C ASP A 70 -13.43 -8.22 4.07
N ARG A 71 -12.46 -8.32 4.98
CA ARG A 71 -11.89 -7.14 5.67
C ARG A 71 -10.38 -7.25 5.81
N VAL A 72 -9.70 -6.16 5.51
CA VAL A 72 -8.25 -6.01 5.69
C VAL A 72 -7.95 -4.75 6.48
N HIS A 73 -6.79 -4.73 7.12
CA HIS A 73 -6.28 -3.55 7.81
C HIS A 73 -5.01 -3.09 7.12
N LEU A 74 -5.06 -1.90 6.52
CA LEU A 74 -3.89 -1.29 5.88
C LEU A 74 -2.96 -0.75 6.96
N GLU A 75 -1.71 -1.24 6.99
CA GLU A 75 -0.75 -0.87 8.02
C GLU A 75 -0.04 0.43 7.68
N TRP A 76 0.80 0.42 6.65
CA TRP A 76 1.57 1.59 6.23
C TRP A 76 1.65 1.67 4.72
N VAL A 77 1.75 2.92 4.24
CA VAL A 77 2.06 3.26 2.85
C VAL A 77 3.30 4.13 2.88
N VAL A 78 4.31 3.79 2.12
CA VAL A 78 5.56 4.55 2.08
C VAL A 78 6.07 4.68 0.64
N ILE A 79 6.53 5.86 0.29
CA ILE A 79 7.27 6.13 -0.96
C ILE A 79 8.60 6.73 -0.53
N ASN A 80 9.71 6.29 -1.12
CA ASN A 80 11.00 6.86 -0.77
C ASN A 80 11.09 8.34 -1.19
N GLU A 81 11.99 9.11 -0.54
CA GLU A 81 12.05 10.55 -0.73
C GLU A 81 12.25 10.98 -2.18
N GLN A 82 13.04 10.22 -2.93
CA GLN A 82 13.36 10.53 -4.32
C GLN A 82 12.15 10.48 -5.24
N ASN A 83 11.08 9.79 -4.83
CA ASN A 83 9.90 9.52 -5.65
C ASN A 83 8.63 10.14 -5.11
N GLN A 84 8.68 10.90 -4.00
CA GLN A 84 7.47 11.32 -3.28
C GLN A 84 6.56 12.29 -4.04
N LYS A 85 7.08 13.11 -4.93
CA LYS A 85 6.30 14.14 -5.62
C LYS A 85 5.73 13.69 -6.97
N LEU A 86 5.66 12.39 -7.22
CA LEU A 86 5.30 11.86 -8.53
C LEU A 86 3.88 11.25 -8.58
N SER A 87 3.04 11.56 -7.59
CA SER A 87 1.67 11.02 -7.45
C SER A 87 1.63 9.49 -7.31
N LEU A 88 2.75 8.89 -6.88
CA LEU A 88 2.88 7.43 -6.84
C LEU A 88 2.10 6.80 -5.70
N SER A 89 1.94 7.50 -4.56
CA SER A 89 1.13 6.99 -3.45
C SER A 89 -0.33 6.81 -3.85
N GLN A 90 -0.89 7.76 -4.60
CA GLN A 90 -2.26 7.65 -5.11
C GLN A 90 -2.40 6.50 -6.10
N ARG A 91 -1.43 6.32 -6.99
CA ARG A 91 -1.44 5.24 -7.98
C ARG A 91 -1.31 3.88 -7.30
N LEU A 92 -0.43 3.77 -6.31
CA LEU A 92 -0.24 2.55 -5.53
C LEU A 92 -1.53 2.18 -4.78
N LEU A 93 -2.16 3.15 -4.11
CA LEU A 93 -3.42 2.93 -3.39
C LEU A 93 -4.56 2.57 -4.33
N SER A 94 -4.66 3.24 -5.48
CA SER A 94 -5.70 2.93 -6.47
C SER A 94 -5.60 1.48 -6.94
N GLU A 95 -4.40 0.99 -7.21
CA GLU A 95 -4.18 -0.40 -7.60
C GLU A 95 -4.48 -1.35 -6.45
N TYR A 96 -4.11 -0.98 -5.22
CA TYR A 96 -4.43 -1.75 -4.02
C TYR A 96 -5.94 -1.92 -3.86
N TYR A 97 -6.72 -0.84 -3.99
CA TYR A 97 -8.17 -0.90 -3.85
C TYR A 97 -8.79 -1.81 -4.92
N GLN A 98 -8.31 -1.73 -6.15
CA GLN A 98 -8.78 -2.59 -7.24
C GLN A 98 -8.50 -4.07 -6.93
N ARG A 99 -7.32 -4.41 -6.46
CA ARG A 99 -6.95 -5.79 -6.12
C ARG A 99 -7.80 -6.32 -4.96
N MET A 100 -8.03 -5.49 -3.94
CA MET A 100 -8.85 -5.88 -2.80
C MET A 100 -10.30 -6.10 -3.23
N LYS A 101 -10.84 -5.23 -4.06
CA LYS A 101 -12.19 -5.37 -4.59
C LYS A 101 -12.34 -6.67 -5.40
N LEU A 102 -11.38 -7.00 -6.24
CA LEU A 102 -11.37 -8.23 -7.02
C LEU A 102 -11.29 -9.49 -6.14
N GLN A 103 -10.69 -9.39 -4.96
CA GLN A 103 -10.60 -10.49 -4.00
C GLN A 103 -11.85 -10.62 -3.12
N GLY A 104 -12.85 -9.76 -3.30
CA GLY A 104 -14.06 -9.79 -2.49
C GLY A 104 -13.96 -9.04 -1.16
N ILE A 105 -12.91 -8.24 -0.97
CA ILE A 105 -12.78 -7.38 0.21
C ILE A 105 -13.78 -6.25 0.10
N LYS A 106 -14.52 -6.02 1.18
CA LYS A 106 -15.56 -4.98 1.25
C LYS A 106 -15.17 -3.81 2.13
N ILE A 107 -14.25 -4.03 3.08
CA ILE A 107 -13.88 -3.04 4.09
C ILE A 107 -12.37 -3.01 4.23
N ILE A 108 -11.81 -1.81 4.15
CA ILE A 108 -10.42 -1.53 4.48
C ILE A 108 -10.42 -0.60 5.67
N THR A 109 -9.71 -0.99 6.74
CA THR A 109 -9.48 -0.12 7.90
C THR A 109 -8.05 0.40 7.87
N VAL A 110 -7.81 1.54 8.50
CA VAL A 110 -6.49 2.12 8.69
C VAL A 110 -6.46 2.84 10.03
N GLY A 111 -5.30 2.87 10.68
CA GLY A 111 -5.13 3.55 11.95
C GLY A 111 -5.20 5.07 11.80
N PHE A 112 -5.21 5.77 12.94
CA PHE A 112 -5.26 7.24 12.96
C PHE A 112 -3.85 7.82 12.71
N TYR A 113 -3.44 7.78 11.45
CA TYR A 113 -2.24 8.49 10.98
C TYR A 113 -2.53 9.05 9.59
N LEU A 114 -1.96 10.19 9.26
CA LEU A 114 -2.22 10.88 7.98
C LEU A 114 -3.71 11.01 7.68
N GLU A 115 -4.50 11.40 8.67
CA GLU A 115 -5.98 11.38 8.60
C GLU A 115 -6.50 12.18 7.42
N ASN A 116 -5.96 13.39 7.18
CA ASN A 116 -6.39 14.23 6.07
C ASN A 116 -6.15 13.56 4.71
N PHE A 117 -5.04 12.85 4.58
CA PHE A 117 -4.74 12.09 3.37
C PHE A 117 -5.78 10.99 3.17
N PHE A 118 -6.09 10.22 4.21
CA PHE A 118 -7.06 9.13 4.10
C PHE A 118 -8.49 9.61 3.95
N TYR A 119 -8.86 10.76 4.54
CA TYR A 119 -10.17 11.37 4.28
C TYR A 119 -10.35 11.67 2.78
N LYS A 120 -9.31 12.17 2.13
CA LYS A 120 -9.33 12.44 0.69
C LYS A 120 -9.41 11.16 -0.15
N GLN A 121 -8.97 10.03 0.42
CA GLN A 121 -9.09 8.72 -0.20
C GLN A 121 -10.47 8.07 0.01
N GLY A 122 -11.37 8.75 0.71
CA GLY A 122 -12.71 8.24 0.97
C GLY A 122 -12.86 7.46 2.26
N PHE A 123 -11.87 7.48 3.14
CA PHE A 123 -11.98 6.87 4.47
C PHE A 123 -12.79 7.79 5.39
N LYS A 124 -13.53 7.19 6.30
CA LYS A 124 -14.34 7.89 7.31
C LYS A 124 -14.20 7.20 8.66
N ILE A 125 -14.39 7.96 9.74
CA ILE A 125 -14.43 7.38 11.07
C ILE A 125 -15.67 6.48 11.19
N ASP A 126 -15.47 5.26 11.71
CA ASP A 126 -16.56 4.33 11.99
C ASP A 126 -16.31 3.68 13.35
N GLU A 127 -17.20 3.89 14.29
CA GLU A 127 -17.07 3.42 15.67
C GLU A 127 -17.00 1.89 15.76
N HIS A 128 -17.62 1.17 14.82
CA HIS A 128 -17.64 -0.29 14.82
C HIS A 128 -16.27 -0.91 14.56
N TYR A 129 -15.34 -0.16 13.92
CA TYR A 129 -14.07 -0.71 13.49
C TYR A 129 -12.87 -0.09 14.21
N GLY A 130 -13.10 0.92 15.05
CA GLY A 130 -12.03 1.52 15.85
C GLY A 130 -10.97 2.27 15.06
N GLY A 131 -11.32 2.86 13.92
CA GLY A 131 -10.36 3.59 13.08
C GLY A 131 -11.05 4.22 11.89
N LEU A 132 -10.25 4.57 10.89
CA LEU A 132 -10.75 5.06 9.60
C LEU A 132 -11.13 3.87 8.72
N VAL A 133 -12.24 3.97 8.03
CA VAL A 133 -12.83 2.88 7.24
C VAL A 133 -13.16 3.36 5.85
N LYS A 134 -12.79 2.56 4.86
CA LYS A 134 -13.22 2.71 3.47
C LYS A 134 -14.05 1.49 3.08
N LYS A 135 -15.24 1.72 2.55
CA LYS A 135 -16.08 0.68 1.97
C LYS A 135 -15.82 0.60 0.47
N LEU A 136 -15.52 -0.58 0.01
CA LEU A 136 -15.26 -0.82 -1.41
C LEU A 136 -16.54 -1.15 -2.19
#